data_628e910378bf26400415483b4d5a755a
#
_entry.id   628e910378bf26400415483b4d5a755a
#
_cell.length_a   1.000
_cell.length_b   1.000
_cell.length_c   1.000
_cell.angle_alpha   90.00
_cell.angle_beta   90.00
_cell.angle_gamma   90.00
#
_symmetry.space_group_name_H-M   'P 1'
#
loop_
_entity.id
_entity.type
_entity.pdbx_description
1 polymer ?
#
loop_
_entity_poly.entity_id
_entity_poly.type
_entity_poly.pdbx_seq_one_letter_code
_entity_poly.pdbx_strand_id
1 'polypeptide(L)'
;MNLRKNKKMMYPFLVTVVAAILMLMMVFLPYASANSEYKELLIKDSDAMCVQEIGMTNSEAINISLFEFVKIYSETAKQDIQKEASIACIVIIVIFTVFALLTVFLSLMKKPIGIIVSDILALIAFKIIHFDFEDRGVIPSSSYNWGITNYLTYIIGIIIIIGAVWMFIEKKRIKKLAENE
;
A
#
# COMPACT_ATOMS: atom_id res chain seq x y z
N MET A 1 -25.00 -15.57 -27.48
CA MET A 1 -23.66 -14.95 -27.65
C MET A 1 -23.21 -14.07 -26.47
N ASN A 2 -24.10 -13.36 -25.76
CA ASN A 2 -23.75 -12.44 -24.63
C ASN A 2 -23.10 -13.10 -23.40
N LEU A 3 -23.47 -14.31 -23.00
CA LEU A 3 -22.96 -14.97 -21.80
C LEU A 3 -21.47 -15.32 -21.86
N ARG A 4 -20.95 -15.68 -23.04
CA ARG A 4 -19.54 -16.03 -23.26
C ARG A 4 -18.62 -14.79 -23.29
N LYS A 5 -19.14 -13.65 -23.77
CA LYS A 5 -18.45 -12.34 -23.76
C LYS A 5 -18.29 -11.82 -22.32
N ASN A 6 -19.35 -11.96 -21.48
CA ASN A 6 -19.31 -11.53 -20.08
C ASN A 6 -18.33 -12.36 -19.23
N LYS A 7 -18.25 -13.68 -19.41
CA LYS A 7 -17.33 -14.54 -18.66
C LYS A 7 -15.86 -14.18 -18.89
N LYS A 8 -15.46 -13.87 -20.15
CA LYS A 8 -14.05 -13.53 -20.44
C LYS A 8 -13.58 -12.23 -19.80
N MET A 9 -14.48 -11.24 -19.64
CA MET A 9 -14.16 -9.98 -18.97
C MET A 9 -14.18 -10.11 -17.45
N MET A 10 -14.88 -11.10 -16.90
CA MET A 10 -15.07 -11.28 -15.47
C MET A 10 -13.75 -11.63 -14.75
N TYR A 11 -12.93 -12.49 -15.33
CA TYR A 11 -11.66 -12.91 -14.72
C TYR A 11 -10.67 -11.76 -14.52
N PRO A 12 -10.27 -11.00 -15.57
CA PRO A 12 -9.35 -9.90 -15.40
C PRO A 12 -9.93 -8.81 -14.50
N PHE A 13 -11.24 -8.58 -14.52
CA PHE A 13 -11.92 -7.67 -13.62
C PHE A 13 -11.77 -8.09 -12.15
N LEU A 14 -12.08 -9.35 -11.81
CA LEU A 14 -11.98 -9.84 -10.43
C LEU A 14 -10.53 -9.81 -9.93
N VAL A 15 -9.58 -10.28 -10.74
CA VAL A 15 -8.15 -10.24 -10.38
C VAL A 15 -7.72 -8.82 -10.07
N THR A 16 -8.06 -7.85 -10.93
CA THR A 16 -7.66 -6.45 -10.74
C THR A 16 -8.32 -5.82 -9.51
N VAL A 17 -9.61 -6.08 -9.28
CA VAL A 17 -10.33 -5.53 -8.11
C VAL A 17 -9.77 -6.10 -6.81
N VAL A 18 -9.58 -7.42 -6.74
CA VAL A 18 -9.02 -8.06 -5.53
C VAL A 18 -7.61 -7.55 -5.26
N ALA A 19 -6.75 -7.48 -6.28
CA ALA A 19 -5.39 -6.98 -6.13
C ALA A 19 -5.37 -5.49 -5.72
N ALA A 20 -6.27 -4.65 -6.27
CA ALA A 20 -6.37 -3.24 -5.88
C ALA A 20 -6.83 -3.08 -4.42
N ILE A 21 -7.76 -3.91 -3.94
CA ILE A 21 -8.14 -3.92 -2.53
C ILE A 21 -6.96 -4.34 -1.65
N LEU A 22 -6.21 -5.37 -2.05
CA LEU A 22 -5.02 -5.80 -1.33
C LEU A 22 -3.96 -4.69 -1.30
N MET A 23 -3.77 -3.92 -2.39
CA MET A 23 -2.88 -2.76 -2.42
C MET A 23 -3.28 -1.72 -1.36
N LEU A 24 -4.57 -1.42 -1.24
CA LEU A 24 -5.06 -0.50 -0.21
C LEU A 24 -4.82 -1.03 1.21
N MET A 25 -4.96 -2.35 1.42
CA MET A 25 -4.70 -2.98 2.72
C MET A 25 -3.23 -2.92 3.14
N MET A 26 -2.28 -2.68 2.21
CA MET A 26 -0.86 -2.54 2.54
C MET A 26 -0.59 -1.39 3.52
N VAL A 27 -1.48 -0.40 3.61
CA VAL A 27 -1.38 0.70 4.59
C VAL A 27 -1.41 0.20 6.03
N PHE A 28 -2.09 -0.93 6.29
CA PHE A 28 -2.32 -1.50 7.61
C PHE A 28 -1.45 -2.72 7.92
N LEU A 29 -0.70 -3.21 6.95
CA LEU A 29 0.20 -4.33 7.16
C LEU A 29 1.59 -3.85 7.62
N PRO A 30 2.38 -4.73 8.27
CA PRO A 30 3.70 -4.36 8.78
C PRO A 30 4.62 -3.77 7.71
N TYR A 31 4.95 -2.50 7.86
CA TYR A 31 5.96 -1.81 7.05
C TYR A 31 7.35 -1.95 7.68
N ALA A 32 7.42 -1.94 9.01
CA ALA A 32 8.59 -2.28 9.81
C ALA A 32 8.23 -3.40 10.80
N SER A 33 9.13 -4.34 11.01
CA SER A 33 8.96 -5.45 11.97
C SER A 33 10.18 -5.54 12.86
N ALA A 34 9.98 -5.64 14.18
CA ALA A 34 11.06 -5.83 15.13
C ALA A 34 11.88 -7.08 14.77
N ASN A 35 13.21 -6.99 14.83
CA ASN A 35 14.07 -8.15 14.69
C ASN A 35 13.89 -9.11 15.88
N SER A 36 14.47 -10.30 15.82
CA SER A 36 14.26 -11.33 16.85
C SER A 36 14.64 -10.87 18.26
N GLU A 37 15.76 -10.17 18.38
CA GLU A 37 16.29 -9.71 19.67
C GLU A 37 15.41 -8.61 20.27
N TYR A 38 15.07 -7.61 19.47
CA TYR A 38 14.22 -6.50 19.94
C TYR A 38 12.77 -6.96 20.20
N LYS A 39 12.26 -7.89 19.40
CA LYS A 39 10.94 -8.52 19.61
C LYS A 39 10.87 -9.23 20.97
N GLU A 40 11.91 -9.98 21.36
CA GLU A 40 11.95 -10.64 22.67
C GLU A 40 11.92 -9.61 23.83
N LEU A 41 12.57 -8.45 23.67
CA LEU A 41 12.50 -7.36 24.66
C LEU A 41 11.09 -6.79 24.76
N LEU A 42 10.43 -6.51 23.63
CA LEU A 42 9.07 -5.97 23.60
C LEU A 42 8.03 -6.92 24.18
N ILE A 43 8.18 -8.24 23.96
CA ILE A 43 7.25 -9.26 24.49
C ILE A 43 7.35 -9.39 26.02
N LYS A 44 8.50 -9.15 26.63
CA LYS A 44 8.69 -9.27 28.10
C LYS A 44 7.76 -8.33 28.89
N ASP A 45 7.41 -7.19 28.29
CA ASP A 45 6.49 -6.23 28.89
C ASP A 45 5.52 -5.71 27.82
N SER A 46 4.72 -6.61 27.27
CA SER A 46 3.89 -6.39 26.09
C SER A 46 2.89 -5.26 26.24
N ASP A 47 2.39 -5.04 27.44
CA ASP A 47 1.34 -4.07 27.76
C ASP A 47 1.91 -2.69 28.13
N ALA A 48 3.23 -2.59 28.33
CA ALA A 48 3.87 -1.29 28.59
C ALA A 48 3.77 -0.38 27.37
N MET A 49 3.63 0.92 27.63
CA MET A 49 3.56 1.94 26.59
C MET A 49 4.94 2.17 25.97
N CYS A 50 5.08 1.88 24.68
CA CYS A 50 6.25 2.18 23.86
C CYS A 50 6.27 3.66 23.44
N VAL A 51 5.11 4.19 23.03
CA VAL A 51 4.93 5.62 22.69
C VAL A 51 3.65 6.11 23.37
N GLN A 52 3.84 6.82 24.49
CA GLN A 52 2.72 7.25 25.36
C GLN A 52 1.75 8.20 24.65
N GLU A 53 2.27 9.11 23.81
CA GLU A 53 1.52 10.17 23.14
C GLU A 53 0.45 9.62 22.18
N ILE A 54 0.67 8.43 21.63
CA ILE A 54 -0.29 7.78 20.71
C ILE A 54 -0.92 6.53 21.31
N GLY A 55 -0.59 6.20 22.55
CA GLY A 55 -1.06 5.00 23.23
C GLY A 55 -0.56 3.69 22.62
N MET A 56 0.60 3.69 21.94
CA MET A 56 1.18 2.50 21.34
C MET A 56 1.86 1.64 22.41
N THR A 57 1.45 0.39 22.50
CA THR A 57 2.05 -0.62 23.40
C THR A 57 3.28 -1.27 22.77
N ASN A 58 4.08 -1.96 23.59
CA ASN A 58 5.20 -2.77 23.11
C ASN A 58 4.75 -3.85 22.14
N SER A 59 3.59 -4.47 22.36
CA SER A 59 3.05 -5.48 21.45
C SER A 59 2.70 -4.91 20.08
N GLU A 60 2.18 -3.69 20.01
CA GLU A 60 1.91 -2.99 18.73
C GLU A 60 3.20 -2.55 18.04
N ALA A 61 4.23 -2.16 18.81
CA ALA A 61 5.53 -1.77 18.28
C ALA A 61 6.33 -2.93 17.65
N ILE A 62 5.92 -4.20 17.86
CA ILE A 62 6.52 -5.36 17.15
C ILE A 62 6.36 -5.23 15.64
N ASN A 63 5.23 -4.72 15.17
CA ASN A 63 4.91 -4.59 13.75
C ASN A 63 4.26 -3.23 13.50
N ILE A 64 5.02 -2.30 12.93
CA ILE A 64 4.56 -0.94 12.67
C ILE A 64 4.12 -0.82 11.21
N SER A 65 2.87 -0.44 11.00
CA SER A 65 2.28 -0.18 9.67
C SER A 65 2.49 1.27 9.22
N LEU A 66 2.22 1.57 7.94
CA LEU A 66 2.21 2.96 7.46
C LEU A 66 1.17 3.81 8.18
N PHE A 67 0.04 3.22 8.57
CA PHE A 67 -0.99 3.91 9.34
C PHE A 67 -0.48 4.34 10.73
N GLU A 68 0.29 3.49 11.40
CA GLU A 68 0.91 3.82 12.68
C GLU A 68 2.02 4.85 12.52
N PHE A 69 2.79 4.80 11.44
CA PHE A 69 3.74 5.88 11.13
C PHE A 69 3.05 7.24 10.97
N VAL A 70 1.85 7.30 10.36
CA VAL A 70 1.07 8.56 10.30
C VAL A 70 0.74 9.07 11.70
N LYS A 71 0.35 8.19 12.64
CA LYS A 71 0.08 8.59 14.04
C LYS A 71 1.35 9.13 14.70
N ILE A 72 2.46 8.38 14.62
CA ILE A 72 3.75 8.77 15.20
C ILE A 72 4.17 10.15 14.66
N TYR A 73 4.18 10.33 13.34
CA TYR A 73 4.56 11.60 12.72
C TYR A 73 3.59 12.75 13.03
N SER A 74 2.31 12.46 13.22
CA SER A 74 1.33 13.46 13.63
C SER A 74 1.65 14.04 15.02
N GLU A 75 2.07 13.21 15.97
CA GLU A 75 2.48 13.67 17.28
C GLU A 75 3.84 14.38 17.24
N THR A 76 4.81 13.84 16.52
CA THR A 76 6.12 14.49 16.32
C THR A 76 5.98 15.90 15.72
N ALA A 77 5.07 16.06 14.76
CA ALA A 77 4.79 17.37 14.16
C ALA A 77 4.16 18.38 15.14
N LYS A 78 3.34 17.92 16.10
CA LYS A 78 2.76 18.77 17.16
C LYS A 78 3.82 19.27 18.14
N GLN A 79 4.83 18.47 18.40
CA GLN A 79 5.93 18.82 19.32
C GLN A 79 7.01 19.70 18.66
N ASP A 80 6.80 20.17 17.43
CA ASP A 80 7.75 20.94 16.62
C ASP A 80 9.11 20.23 16.36
N ILE A 81 9.22 18.95 16.71
CA ILE A 81 10.41 18.14 16.44
C ILE A 81 10.37 17.69 15.00
N GLN A 82 11.31 18.15 14.18
CA GLN A 82 11.38 17.81 12.74
C GLN A 82 10.03 17.94 12.02
N LYS A 83 9.28 18.99 12.31
CA LYS A 83 7.92 19.22 11.85
C LYS A 83 7.77 19.10 10.33
N GLU A 84 8.66 19.73 9.56
CA GLU A 84 8.60 19.70 8.10
C GLU A 84 8.78 18.29 7.54
N ALA A 85 9.75 17.53 8.08
CA ALA A 85 9.98 16.15 7.68
C ALA A 85 8.80 15.24 8.07
N SER A 86 8.22 15.44 9.25
CA SER A 86 7.04 14.71 9.71
C SER A 86 5.82 14.96 8.81
N ILE A 87 5.56 16.22 8.46
CA ILE A 87 4.48 16.58 7.55
C ILE A 87 4.72 15.98 6.16
N ALA A 88 5.94 16.06 5.64
CA ALA A 88 6.28 15.49 4.34
C ALA A 88 6.00 13.98 4.29
N CYS A 89 6.39 13.22 5.33
CA CYS A 89 6.08 11.80 5.45
C CYS A 89 4.58 11.52 5.43
N ILE A 90 3.81 12.24 6.24
CA ILE A 90 2.36 12.09 6.29
C ILE A 90 1.77 12.32 4.90
N VAL A 91 2.18 13.40 4.23
CA VAL A 91 1.68 13.75 2.89
C VAL A 91 1.98 12.64 1.89
N ILE A 92 3.19 12.08 1.87
CA ILE A 92 3.56 11.02 0.92
C ILE A 92 2.76 9.73 1.20
N ILE A 93 2.57 9.35 2.48
CA ILE A 93 1.74 8.20 2.86
C ILE A 93 0.28 8.41 2.44
N VAL A 94 -0.25 9.61 2.62
CA VAL A 94 -1.60 9.98 2.17
C VAL A 94 -1.70 9.91 0.65
N ILE A 95 -0.72 10.40 -0.10
CA ILE A 95 -0.67 10.30 -1.57
C ILE A 95 -0.71 8.84 -2.02
N PHE A 96 0.11 7.96 -1.41
CA PHE A 96 0.06 6.51 -1.67
C PHE A 96 -1.34 5.95 -1.45
N THR A 97 -1.94 6.26 -0.29
CA THR A 97 -3.28 5.78 0.09
C THR A 97 -4.36 6.26 -0.88
N VAL A 98 -4.31 7.53 -1.29
CA VAL A 98 -5.26 8.12 -2.25
C VAL A 98 -5.14 7.45 -3.61
N PHE A 99 -3.94 7.20 -4.13
CA PHE A 99 -3.78 6.51 -5.40
C PHE A 99 -4.16 5.03 -5.32
N ALA A 100 -3.89 4.35 -4.21
CA ALA A 100 -4.37 2.98 -3.99
C ALA A 100 -5.90 2.92 -3.98
N LEU A 101 -6.57 3.85 -3.29
CA LEU A 101 -8.03 3.98 -3.29
C LEU A 101 -8.59 4.30 -4.67
N LEU A 102 -7.94 5.21 -5.42
CA LEU A 102 -8.32 5.55 -6.78
C LEU A 102 -8.19 4.33 -7.72
N THR A 103 -7.16 3.50 -7.52
CA THR A 103 -6.98 2.24 -8.25
C THR A 103 -8.15 1.28 -8.01
N VAL A 104 -8.64 1.15 -6.77
CA VAL A 104 -9.85 0.36 -6.44
C VAL A 104 -11.05 0.92 -7.20
N PHE A 105 -11.28 2.23 -7.12
CA PHE A 105 -12.44 2.87 -7.75
C PHE A 105 -12.43 2.71 -9.28
N LEU A 106 -11.28 2.94 -9.92
CA LEU A 106 -11.12 2.78 -11.37
C LEU A 106 -11.24 1.31 -11.81
N SER A 107 -10.84 0.37 -10.95
CA SER A 107 -11.03 -1.07 -11.17
C SER A 107 -12.50 -1.44 -11.20
N LEU A 108 -13.28 -0.94 -10.24
CA LEU A 108 -14.74 -1.13 -10.22
C LEU A 108 -15.41 -0.52 -11.45
N MET A 109 -14.95 0.63 -11.92
CA MET A 109 -15.41 1.27 -13.14
C MET A 109 -14.90 0.58 -14.42
N LYS A 110 -14.05 -0.44 -14.31
CA LYS A 110 -13.43 -1.15 -15.44
C LYS A 110 -12.69 -0.19 -16.39
N LYS A 111 -11.91 0.76 -15.88
CA LYS A 111 -11.13 1.74 -16.66
C LYS A 111 -9.65 1.36 -16.71
N PRO A 112 -9.20 0.47 -17.61
CA PRO A 112 -7.88 -0.15 -17.54
C PRO A 112 -6.71 0.86 -17.61
N ILE A 113 -6.80 1.89 -18.43
CA ILE A 113 -5.75 2.92 -18.54
C ILE A 113 -5.63 3.70 -17.25
N GLY A 114 -6.76 4.11 -16.65
CA GLY A 114 -6.78 4.80 -15.39
C GLY A 114 -6.22 3.94 -14.23
N ILE A 115 -6.52 2.64 -14.22
CA ILE A 115 -5.97 1.68 -13.26
C ILE A 115 -4.44 1.67 -13.34
N ILE A 116 -3.87 1.51 -14.54
CA ILE A 116 -2.41 1.47 -14.74
C ILE A 116 -1.76 2.76 -14.25
N VAL A 117 -2.32 3.91 -14.62
CA VAL A 117 -1.76 5.22 -14.24
C VAL A 117 -1.81 5.41 -12.72
N SER A 118 -2.97 5.13 -12.09
CA SER A 118 -3.10 5.32 -10.63
C SER A 118 -2.23 4.34 -9.84
N ASP A 119 -2.09 3.11 -10.30
CA ASP A 119 -1.25 2.10 -9.67
C ASP A 119 0.25 2.47 -9.77
N ILE A 120 0.72 2.92 -10.93
CA ILE A 120 2.10 3.40 -11.10
C ILE A 120 2.37 4.59 -10.16
N LEU A 121 1.44 5.53 -10.03
CA LEU A 121 1.59 6.67 -9.13
C LEU A 121 1.60 6.22 -7.66
N ALA A 122 0.80 5.21 -7.27
CA ALA A 122 0.88 4.59 -5.96
C ALA A 122 2.25 3.95 -5.71
N LEU A 123 2.78 3.17 -6.66
CA LEU A 123 4.10 2.55 -6.54
C LEU A 123 5.24 3.58 -6.45
N ILE A 124 5.15 4.68 -7.19
CA ILE A 124 6.11 5.80 -7.09
C ILE A 124 6.05 6.42 -5.69
N ALA A 125 4.86 6.75 -5.19
CA ALA A 125 4.70 7.29 -3.85
C ALA A 125 5.25 6.34 -2.79
N PHE A 126 4.97 5.03 -2.90
CA PHE A 126 5.51 4.00 -2.00
C PHE A 126 7.05 3.92 -2.06
N LYS A 127 7.65 4.02 -3.25
CA LYS A 127 9.12 4.05 -3.40
C LYS A 127 9.73 5.30 -2.76
N ILE A 128 9.05 6.45 -2.84
CA ILE A 128 9.50 7.68 -2.17
C ILE A 128 9.47 7.52 -0.65
N ILE A 129 8.42 6.90 -0.07
CA ILE A 129 8.35 6.59 1.36
C ILE A 129 9.55 5.72 1.76
N HIS A 130 9.80 4.65 0.99
CA HIS A 130 10.90 3.73 1.27
C HIS A 130 12.25 4.44 1.26
N PHE A 131 12.51 5.25 0.23
CA PHE A 131 13.74 6.02 0.09
C PHE A 131 13.90 7.03 1.24
N ASP A 132 12.87 7.77 1.58
CA ASP A 132 12.90 8.76 2.67
C ASP A 132 13.15 8.09 4.03
N PHE A 133 12.55 6.93 4.29
CA PHE A 133 12.76 6.19 5.54
C PHE A 133 14.16 5.58 5.65
N GLU A 134 14.70 5.10 4.51
CA GLU A 134 16.06 4.58 4.42
C GLU A 134 17.10 5.70 4.64
N ASP A 135 16.96 6.82 3.91
CA ASP A 135 17.89 7.97 3.97
C ASP A 135 17.95 8.60 5.35
N ARG A 136 16.81 8.73 6.04
CA ARG A 136 16.75 9.29 7.39
C ARG A 136 16.99 8.28 8.52
N GLY A 137 17.17 7.01 8.20
CA GLY A 137 17.35 5.96 9.21
C GLY A 137 16.13 5.79 10.13
N VAL A 138 14.90 6.01 9.60
CA VAL A 138 13.66 5.90 10.37
C VAL A 138 13.43 4.47 10.89
N ILE A 139 13.92 3.48 10.15
CA ILE A 139 13.89 2.07 10.53
C ILE A 139 15.32 1.65 10.88
N PRO A 140 15.75 1.74 12.16
CA PRO A 140 17.10 1.39 12.55
C PRO A 140 17.30 -0.14 12.43
N SER A 141 18.27 -0.55 11.64
CA SER A 141 18.59 -1.97 11.39
C SER A 141 19.03 -2.74 12.63
N SER A 142 19.41 -2.05 13.71
CA SER A 142 19.71 -2.64 15.02
C SER A 142 18.47 -3.20 15.72
N SER A 143 17.27 -2.67 15.42
CA SER A 143 16.04 -3.00 16.12
C SER A 143 14.94 -3.52 15.20
N TYR A 144 14.91 -3.07 13.94
CA TYR A 144 13.85 -3.38 12.99
C TYR A 144 14.39 -3.87 11.66
N ASN A 145 13.60 -4.72 11.01
CA ASN A 145 13.73 -5.10 9.61
C ASN A 145 12.58 -4.49 8.79
N TRP A 146 12.77 -4.39 7.48
CA TRP A 146 11.69 -4.06 6.56
C TRP A 146 10.58 -5.11 6.63
N GLY A 147 9.35 -4.66 6.88
CA GLY A 147 8.19 -5.55 6.98
C GLY A 147 7.74 -6.09 5.62
N ILE A 148 6.78 -7.01 5.68
CA ILE A 148 6.23 -7.73 4.50
C ILE A 148 5.66 -6.79 3.44
N THR A 149 5.13 -5.63 3.85
CA THR A 149 4.56 -4.60 2.96
C THR A 149 5.54 -4.15 1.89
N ASN A 150 6.85 -4.05 2.22
CA ASN A 150 7.87 -3.60 1.28
C ASN A 150 8.05 -4.52 0.06
N TYR A 151 7.70 -5.79 0.18
CA TYR A 151 7.78 -6.76 -0.90
C TYR A 151 6.42 -6.95 -1.59
N LEU A 152 5.35 -7.11 -0.79
CA LEU A 152 4.02 -7.40 -1.32
C LEU A 152 3.46 -6.25 -2.15
N THR A 153 3.75 -4.99 -1.82
CA THR A 153 3.28 -3.82 -2.58
C THR A 153 3.70 -3.90 -4.04
N TYR A 154 4.96 -4.23 -4.32
CA TYR A 154 5.45 -4.37 -5.70
C TYR A 154 4.85 -5.57 -6.43
N ILE A 155 4.72 -6.72 -5.75
CA ILE A 155 4.12 -7.93 -6.32
C ILE A 155 2.66 -7.64 -6.71
N ILE A 156 1.90 -7.02 -5.81
CA ILE A 156 0.49 -6.69 -6.03
C ILE A 156 0.35 -5.66 -7.15
N GLY A 157 1.19 -4.63 -7.20
CA GLY A 157 1.18 -3.65 -8.29
C GLY A 157 1.42 -4.31 -9.66
N ILE A 158 2.37 -5.23 -9.76
CA ILE A 158 2.57 -6.00 -11.00
C ILE A 158 1.30 -6.78 -11.39
N ILE A 159 0.63 -7.42 -10.42
CA ILE A 159 -0.61 -8.15 -10.66
C ILE A 159 -1.72 -7.21 -11.15
N ILE A 160 -1.85 -6.01 -10.57
CA ILE A 160 -2.82 -4.98 -11.00
C ILE A 160 -2.55 -4.58 -12.46
N ILE A 161 -1.30 -4.29 -12.81
CA ILE A 161 -0.92 -3.90 -14.17
C ILE A 161 -1.27 -5.01 -15.16
N ILE A 162 -0.87 -6.26 -14.87
CA ILE A 162 -1.18 -7.42 -15.73
C ILE A 162 -2.69 -7.59 -15.90
N GLY A 163 -3.47 -7.51 -14.80
CA GLY A 163 -4.92 -7.60 -14.84
C GLY A 163 -5.58 -6.48 -15.65
N ALA A 164 -5.07 -5.25 -15.51
CA ALA A 164 -5.57 -4.09 -16.26
C ALA A 164 -5.23 -4.18 -17.75
N VAL A 165 -4.04 -4.64 -18.13
CA VAL A 165 -3.65 -4.89 -19.52
C VAL A 165 -4.52 -5.98 -20.13
N TRP A 166 -4.74 -7.07 -19.40
CA TRP A 166 -5.65 -8.14 -19.85
C TRP A 166 -7.07 -7.60 -20.08
N MET A 167 -7.60 -6.82 -19.13
CA MET A 167 -8.90 -6.17 -19.25
C MET A 167 -8.97 -5.26 -20.50
N PHE A 168 -7.91 -4.52 -20.79
CA PHE A 168 -7.81 -3.66 -21.98
C PHE A 168 -7.88 -4.45 -23.28
N ILE A 169 -7.15 -5.58 -23.36
CA ILE A 169 -7.14 -6.47 -24.53
C ILE A 169 -8.54 -7.06 -24.77
N GLU A 170 -9.20 -7.58 -23.72
CA GLU A 170 -10.53 -8.16 -23.84
C GLU A 170 -11.58 -7.10 -24.24
N LYS A 171 -11.49 -5.86 -23.74
CA LYS A 171 -12.34 -4.76 -24.19
C LYS A 171 -12.20 -4.48 -25.68
N LYS A 172 -10.96 -4.38 -26.19
CA LYS A 172 -10.72 -4.17 -27.63
C LYS A 172 -11.26 -5.32 -28.47
N ARG A 173 -11.08 -6.55 -27.98
CA ARG A 173 -11.59 -7.76 -28.70
C ARG A 173 -13.11 -7.78 -28.79
N ILE A 174 -13.79 -7.44 -27.68
CA ILE A 174 -15.25 -7.37 -27.62
C ILE A 174 -15.77 -6.29 -28.60
N LYS A 175 -15.11 -5.12 -28.63
CA LYS A 175 -15.49 -4.03 -29.56
C LYS A 175 -15.37 -4.44 -31.01
N LYS A 176 -14.25 -5.04 -31.42
CA LYS A 176 -14.06 -5.54 -32.79
C LYS A 176 -15.09 -6.57 -33.22
N LEU A 177 -15.51 -7.46 -32.34
CA LEU A 177 -16.54 -8.46 -32.61
C LEU A 177 -17.94 -7.83 -32.77
N ALA A 178 -18.20 -6.70 -32.12
CA ALA A 178 -19.47 -5.98 -32.26
C ALA A 178 -19.53 -5.09 -33.52
N GLU A 179 -18.38 -4.68 -34.06
CA GLU A 179 -18.30 -3.91 -35.32
C GLU A 179 -18.42 -4.82 -36.57
N ASN A 180 -18.20 -6.11 -36.42
CA ASN A 180 -18.28 -7.11 -37.51
C ASN A 180 -19.63 -7.89 -37.56
N GLU A 181 -20.56 -7.58 -36.64
CA GLU A 181 -21.95 -8.09 -36.61
C GLU A 181 -22.93 -7.05 -37.18
#